data_1675aa13f06ab106bab71dfabe21f10a
#
_entry.id   1675aa13f06ab106bab71dfabe21f10a
#
_cell.length_a   1.000
_cell.length_b   1.000
_cell.length_c   1.000
_cell.angle_alpha   90.00
_cell.angle_beta   90.00
_cell.angle_gamma   90.00
#
_symmetry.space_group_name_H-M   'P 1'
#
loop_
_entity.id
_entity.type
_entity.pdbx_description
1 polymer ?
#
loop_
_entity_poly.entity_id
_entity_poly.type
_entity_poly.pdbx_seq_one_letter_code
_entity_poly.pdbx_strand_id
1 'polypeptide(L)'
;MAPKPALDVRIKRIYDRPGLDGERVLVDRLWPRGVARNAARIDQWLQDLAPSNELRAWFGHDPARWEEFRRRYRRELAARREQIEALRRLAGQRPLTLLYAARDKRHNQAVVLREVILGRAASGRGGAGSSR
;
A
#
# COMPACT_ATOMS: atom_id res chain seq x y z
N MET A 1 -3.31 -20.64 24.44
CA MET A 1 -3.57 -19.36 23.82
C MET A 1 -3.60 -19.47 22.32
N ALA A 2 -4.63 -18.99 21.70
CA ALA A 2 -4.73 -19.07 20.25
C ALA A 2 -3.80 -18.05 19.61
N PRO A 3 -3.15 -18.40 18.50
CA PRO A 3 -2.34 -17.43 17.79
C PRO A 3 -3.22 -16.36 17.16
N LYS A 4 -2.65 -15.20 16.95
CA LYS A 4 -3.37 -14.15 16.24
C LYS A 4 -3.59 -14.57 14.80
N PRO A 5 -4.74 -14.26 14.22
CA PRO A 5 -4.94 -14.53 12.81
C PRO A 5 -3.94 -13.72 11.98
N ALA A 6 -3.51 -14.30 10.89
CA ALA A 6 -2.64 -13.58 9.96
C ALA A 6 -3.43 -12.45 9.32
N LEU A 7 -2.77 -11.33 9.07
CA LEU A 7 -3.39 -10.23 8.36
C LEU A 7 -3.43 -10.57 6.88
N ASP A 8 -4.57 -10.32 6.25
CA ASP A 8 -4.75 -10.58 4.84
C ASP A 8 -4.73 -9.25 4.10
N VAL A 9 -3.57 -8.85 3.62
CA VAL A 9 -3.39 -7.60 2.90
C VAL A 9 -2.93 -7.92 1.49
N ARG A 10 -3.72 -7.51 0.52
CA ARG A 10 -3.45 -7.76 -0.90
C ARG A 10 -3.24 -6.45 -1.62
N ILE A 11 -2.62 -6.50 -2.79
CA ILE A 11 -2.52 -5.34 -3.66
C ILE A 11 -3.09 -5.71 -5.02
N LYS A 12 -3.67 -4.72 -5.72
CA LYS A 12 -4.31 -4.97 -7.00
C LYS A 12 -4.37 -3.68 -7.79
N ARG A 13 -4.19 -3.75 -9.09
CA ARG A 13 -4.38 -2.56 -9.91
C ARG A 13 -5.86 -2.20 -9.93
N ILE A 14 -6.13 -0.88 -9.84
CA ILE A 14 -7.52 -0.40 -9.86
C ILE A 14 -8.22 -0.79 -11.17
N TYR A 15 -7.44 -1.01 -12.24
CA TYR A 15 -7.99 -1.35 -13.54
C TYR A 15 -8.36 -2.81 -13.67
N ASP A 16 -7.94 -3.65 -12.74
CA ASP A 16 -8.30 -5.06 -12.76
C ASP A 16 -9.73 -5.24 -12.26
N ARG A 17 -10.39 -6.25 -12.77
CA ARG A 17 -11.79 -6.48 -12.45
C ARG A 17 -11.98 -6.71 -10.95
N PRO A 18 -12.98 -6.07 -10.33
CA PRO A 18 -13.29 -6.38 -8.94
C PRO A 18 -13.67 -7.85 -8.75
N GLY A 19 -13.34 -8.39 -7.58
CA GLY A 19 -13.64 -9.76 -7.24
C GLY A 19 -13.87 -9.88 -5.74
N LEU A 20 -13.43 -10.98 -5.16
CA LEU A 20 -13.55 -11.19 -3.72
C LEU A 20 -12.40 -10.49 -3.01
N ASP A 21 -12.41 -9.20 -3.05
CA ASP A 21 -11.29 -8.37 -2.59
C ASP A 21 -11.41 -7.91 -1.14
N GLY A 22 -12.55 -8.16 -0.50
CA GLY A 22 -12.79 -7.63 0.84
C GLY A 22 -12.92 -6.11 0.79
N GLU A 23 -12.27 -5.44 1.72
CA GLU A 23 -12.28 -3.97 1.74
C GLU A 23 -11.35 -3.45 0.66
N ARG A 24 -11.87 -2.62 -0.23
CA ARG A 24 -11.09 -2.08 -1.36
C ARG A 24 -10.73 -0.64 -1.05
N VAL A 25 -9.44 -0.39 -0.90
CA VAL A 25 -8.93 0.91 -0.46
C VAL A 25 -7.97 1.46 -1.50
N LEU A 26 -8.33 2.59 -2.10
CA LEU A 26 -7.46 3.25 -3.08
C LEU A 26 -6.41 4.06 -2.33
N VAL A 27 -5.14 3.85 -2.70
CA VAL A 27 -4.02 4.51 -2.03
C VAL A 27 -3.19 5.39 -2.97
N ASP A 28 -3.81 5.86 -4.05
CA ASP A 28 -3.21 6.85 -4.91
C ASP A 28 -3.58 8.25 -4.42
N ARG A 29 -2.73 9.22 -4.67
CA ARG A 29 -3.03 10.60 -4.29
C ARG A 29 -4.07 11.22 -5.20
N LEU A 30 -4.04 10.87 -6.49
CA LEU A 30 -4.97 11.40 -7.47
C LEU A 30 -5.94 10.32 -7.91
N TRP A 31 -7.14 10.72 -8.29
CA TRP A 31 -8.11 9.75 -8.80
C TRP A 31 -7.59 9.17 -10.11
N PRO A 32 -7.63 7.83 -10.26
CA PRO A 32 -7.07 7.20 -11.46
C PRO A 32 -7.81 7.61 -12.72
N ARG A 33 -7.04 7.84 -13.77
CA ARG A 33 -7.60 8.27 -15.03
C ARG A 33 -8.48 7.18 -15.64
N GLY A 34 -9.64 7.59 -16.13
CA GLY A 34 -10.53 6.67 -16.82
C GLY A 34 -11.36 5.76 -15.93
N VAL A 35 -11.30 5.96 -14.61
CA VAL A 35 -12.05 5.12 -13.69
C VAL A 35 -13.30 5.87 -13.22
N ALA A 36 -14.48 5.33 -13.56
CA ALA A 36 -15.74 5.91 -13.10
C ALA A 36 -15.91 5.60 -11.61
N ARG A 37 -16.30 6.62 -10.84
CA ARG A 37 -16.41 6.45 -9.39
C ARG A 37 -17.44 5.39 -9.01
N ASN A 38 -18.55 5.37 -9.69
CA ASN A 38 -19.61 4.42 -9.36
C ASN A 38 -19.29 2.99 -9.79
N ALA A 39 -18.32 2.81 -10.69
CA ALA A 39 -17.94 1.48 -11.16
C ALA A 39 -16.73 0.90 -10.46
N ALA A 40 -16.01 1.72 -9.71
CA ALA A 40 -14.72 1.32 -9.15
C ALA A 40 -14.87 0.43 -7.92
N ARG A 41 -16.00 0.47 -7.26
CA ARG A 41 -16.25 -0.30 -6.04
C ARG A 41 -15.17 -0.07 -4.99
N ILE A 42 -14.85 1.19 -4.77
CA ILE A 42 -13.86 1.58 -3.79
C ILE A 42 -14.59 1.90 -2.49
N ASP A 43 -14.17 1.23 -1.42
CA ASP A 43 -14.75 1.47 -0.10
C ASP A 43 -14.17 2.69 0.57
N GLN A 44 -12.88 2.94 0.35
CA GLN A 44 -12.21 4.12 0.91
C GLN A 44 -11.17 4.62 -0.06
N TRP A 45 -10.96 5.93 -0.08
CA TRP A 45 -9.87 6.55 -0.82
C TRP A 45 -9.01 7.30 0.18
N LEU A 46 -7.84 6.77 0.48
CA LEU A 46 -6.96 7.31 1.52
C LEU A 46 -5.81 8.08 0.88
N GLN A 47 -6.11 9.27 0.39
CA GLN A 47 -5.12 10.13 -0.28
C GLN A 47 -3.93 10.43 0.61
N ASP A 48 -4.17 10.60 1.91
CA ASP A 48 -3.11 10.97 2.83
C ASP A 48 -2.09 9.86 3.06
N LEU A 49 -2.42 8.64 2.72
CA LEU A 49 -1.46 7.55 2.82
C LEU A 49 -0.64 7.37 1.55
N ALA A 50 -0.95 8.11 0.49
CA ALA A 50 -0.14 8.07 -0.71
C ALA A 50 1.16 8.86 -0.47
N PRO A 51 2.21 8.59 -1.25
CA PRO A 51 3.44 9.38 -1.14
C PRO A 51 3.16 10.85 -1.41
N SER A 52 3.96 11.72 -0.79
CA SER A 52 3.85 13.14 -1.05
C SER A 52 4.05 13.46 -2.53
N ASN A 53 3.58 14.63 -2.96
CA ASN A 53 3.77 15.04 -4.35
C ASN A 53 5.25 15.12 -4.70
N GLU A 54 6.08 15.60 -3.78
CA GLU A 54 7.52 15.70 -4.01
C GLU A 54 8.14 14.32 -4.20
N LEU A 55 7.77 13.38 -3.34
CA LEU A 55 8.34 12.03 -3.43
C LEU A 55 7.88 11.33 -4.69
N ARG A 56 6.61 11.50 -5.04
CA ARG A 56 6.06 10.92 -6.24
C ARG A 56 6.78 11.43 -7.49
N ALA A 57 6.97 12.75 -7.56
CA ALA A 57 7.67 13.35 -8.70
C ALA A 57 9.12 12.90 -8.78
N TRP A 58 9.78 12.82 -7.62
CA TRP A 58 11.17 12.38 -7.60
C TRP A 58 11.31 10.93 -8.08
N PHE A 59 10.40 10.06 -7.63
CA PHE A 59 10.45 8.65 -8.01
C PHE A 59 10.23 8.47 -9.51
N GLY A 60 9.22 9.13 -10.06
CA GLY A 60 8.96 9.12 -11.50
C GLY A 60 8.84 7.72 -12.10
N HIS A 61 8.39 6.76 -11.34
CA HIS A 61 8.26 5.36 -11.78
C HIS A 61 9.58 4.77 -12.26
N ASP A 62 10.69 5.24 -11.72
CA ASP A 62 12.03 4.77 -12.10
C ASP A 62 12.46 3.64 -11.17
N PRO A 63 12.52 2.38 -11.65
CA PRO A 63 12.91 1.27 -10.77
C PRO A 63 14.30 1.43 -10.15
N ALA A 64 15.18 2.19 -10.78
CA ALA A 64 16.51 2.44 -10.21
C ALA A 64 16.44 3.24 -8.92
N ARG A 65 15.33 3.96 -8.69
CA ARG A 65 15.14 4.75 -7.48
C ARG A 65 14.29 4.02 -6.43
N TRP A 66 13.98 2.75 -6.67
CA TRP A 66 13.02 2.03 -5.85
C TRP A 66 13.42 1.93 -4.37
N GLU A 67 14.68 1.56 -4.10
CA GLU A 67 15.08 1.38 -2.70
C GLU A 67 15.06 2.68 -1.91
N GLU A 68 15.48 3.77 -2.55
CA GLU A 68 15.43 5.06 -1.90
C GLU A 68 13.98 5.55 -1.76
N PHE A 69 13.15 5.29 -2.76
CA PHE A 69 11.72 5.59 -2.66
C PHE A 69 11.10 4.88 -1.46
N ARG A 70 11.38 3.59 -1.30
CA ARG A 70 10.84 2.83 -0.17
C ARG A 70 11.25 3.46 1.15
N ARG A 71 12.51 3.82 1.29
CA ARG A 71 13.01 4.43 2.52
C ARG A 71 12.29 5.73 2.82
N ARG A 72 12.16 6.59 1.83
CA ARG A 72 11.52 7.88 2.02
C ARG A 72 10.03 7.75 2.30
N TYR A 73 9.36 6.86 1.59
CA TYR A 73 7.93 6.67 1.79
C TYR A 73 7.65 6.09 3.17
N ARG A 74 8.45 5.12 3.61
CA ARG A 74 8.27 4.58 4.96
C ARG A 74 8.44 5.67 6.02
N ARG A 75 9.32 6.62 5.78
CA ARG A 75 9.49 7.75 6.69
C ARG A 75 8.24 8.62 6.71
N GLU A 76 7.64 8.85 5.54
CA GLU A 76 6.38 9.60 5.49
C GLU A 76 5.27 8.83 6.21
N LEU A 77 5.21 7.52 6.03
CA LEU A 77 4.18 6.71 6.65
C LEU A 77 4.32 6.66 8.18
N ALA A 78 5.52 6.87 8.70
CA ALA A 78 5.71 6.92 10.14
C ALA A 78 4.90 8.04 10.79
N ALA A 79 4.56 9.07 10.04
CA ALA A 79 3.72 10.16 10.54
C ALA A 79 2.23 9.82 10.46
N ARG A 80 1.87 8.70 9.87
CA ARG A 80 0.47 8.29 9.66
C ARG A 80 0.13 7.05 10.48
N ARG A 81 0.69 6.96 11.68
CA ARG A 81 0.58 5.75 12.48
C ARG A 81 -0.84 5.32 12.76
N GLU A 82 -1.70 6.25 13.07
CA GLU A 82 -3.10 5.92 13.41
C GLU A 82 -3.82 5.31 12.22
N GLN A 83 -3.57 5.84 11.03
CA GLN A 83 -4.21 5.30 9.84
C GLN A 83 -3.68 3.91 9.51
N ILE A 84 -2.38 3.69 9.71
CA ILE A 84 -1.79 2.37 9.51
C ILE A 84 -2.41 1.36 10.48
N GLU A 85 -2.57 1.75 11.76
CA GLU A 85 -3.15 0.85 12.74
C GLU A 85 -4.61 0.55 12.42
N ALA A 86 -5.35 1.53 11.92
CA ALA A 86 -6.73 1.29 11.52
C ALA A 86 -6.82 0.27 10.39
N LEU A 87 -5.92 0.36 9.42
CA LEU A 87 -5.89 -0.62 8.32
C LEU A 87 -5.47 -2.00 8.83
N ARG A 88 -4.56 -2.05 9.79
CA ARG A 88 -4.14 -3.31 10.37
C ARG A 88 -5.30 -4.01 11.07
N ARG A 89 -6.09 -3.25 11.83
CA ARG A 89 -7.27 -3.81 12.49
C ARG A 89 -8.27 -4.32 11.47
N LEU A 90 -8.47 -3.57 10.41
CA LEU A 90 -9.40 -3.97 9.36
C LEU A 90 -8.94 -5.27 8.69
N ALA A 91 -7.65 -5.38 8.41
CA ALA A 91 -7.09 -6.57 7.76
C ALA A 91 -7.16 -7.80 8.67
N GLY A 92 -7.27 -7.60 9.97
CA GLY A 92 -7.46 -8.70 10.90
C GLY A 92 -8.89 -9.22 10.93
N GLN A 93 -9.83 -8.45 10.37
CA GLN A 93 -11.24 -8.84 10.35
C GLN A 93 -11.66 -9.43 9.01
N ARG A 94 -11.08 -8.95 7.92
CA ARG A 94 -11.43 -9.41 6.58
C ARG A 94 -10.31 -9.03 5.62
N PRO A 95 -10.31 -9.59 4.41
CA PRO A 95 -9.27 -9.22 3.45
C PRO A 95 -9.28 -7.72 3.18
N LEU A 96 -8.10 -7.16 3.04
CA LEU A 96 -7.90 -5.76 2.71
C LEU A 96 -7.13 -5.70 1.40
N THR A 97 -7.67 -5.06 0.38
CA THR A 97 -7.01 -4.94 -0.90
C THR A 97 -6.65 -3.48 -1.15
N LEU A 98 -5.36 -3.20 -1.25
CA LEU A 98 -4.87 -1.87 -1.57
C LEU A 98 -4.84 -1.72 -3.08
N LEU A 99 -5.51 -0.68 -3.58
CA LEU A 99 -5.65 -0.44 -5.01
C LEU A 99 -4.71 0.67 -5.45
N TYR A 100 -4.10 0.49 -6.60
CA TYR A 100 -3.18 1.47 -7.17
C TYR A 100 -3.33 1.51 -8.69
N ALA A 101 -2.91 2.61 -9.31
CA ALA A 101 -3.06 2.80 -10.75
C ALA A 101 -1.79 2.52 -11.55
N ALA A 102 -0.63 2.52 -10.92
CA ALA A 102 0.64 2.34 -11.61
C ALA A 102 0.68 1.06 -12.45
N ARG A 103 1.40 1.09 -13.55
CA ARG A 103 1.55 -0.10 -14.39
C ARG A 103 2.52 -1.10 -13.80
N ASP A 104 3.54 -0.62 -13.11
CA ASP A 104 4.56 -1.49 -12.52
C ASP A 104 4.00 -2.12 -11.26
N LYS A 105 3.78 -3.41 -11.29
CA LYS A 105 3.18 -4.15 -10.19
C LYS A 105 4.14 -4.40 -9.04
N ARG A 106 5.41 -4.21 -9.26
CA ARG A 106 6.42 -4.47 -8.24
C ARG A 106 6.97 -3.22 -7.58
N HIS A 107 6.92 -2.09 -8.29
CA HIS A 107 7.55 -0.86 -7.82
C HIS A 107 6.49 0.24 -7.72
N ASN A 108 5.59 0.10 -6.75
CA ASN A 108 4.55 1.08 -6.52
C ASN A 108 4.30 1.24 -5.02
N GLN A 109 3.59 2.29 -4.65
CA GLN A 109 3.36 2.62 -3.24
C GLN A 109 2.58 1.54 -2.49
N ALA A 110 1.69 0.81 -3.16
CA ALA A 110 0.90 -0.20 -2.48
C ALA A 110 1.77 -1.33 -1.96
N VAL A 111 2.86 -1.65 -2.67
CA VAL A 111 3.81 -2.67 -2.22
C VAL A 111 4.40 -2.28 -0.87
N VAL A 112 4.86 -1.03 -0.76
CA VAL A 112 5.48 -0.54 0.48
C VAL A 112 4.45 -0.45 1.59
N LEU A 113 3.28 0.08 1.28
CA LEU A 113 2.23 0.23 2.28
C LEU A 113 1.82 -1.12 2.85
N ARG A 114 1.73 -2.13 2.00
CA ARG A 114 1.43 -3.49 2.44
C ARG A 114 2.50 -3.98 3.42
N GLU A 115 3.77 -3.75 3.10
CA GLU A 115 4.86 -4.15 3.99
C GLU A 115 4.72 -3.49 5.36
N VAL A 116 4.39 -2.21 5.37
CA VAL A 116 4.26 -1.46 6.62
C VAL A 116 3.07 -1.98 7.44
N ILE A 117 1.94 -2.21 6.79
CA ILE A 117 0.77 -2.74 7.49
C ILE A 117 1.08 -4.11 8.09
N LEU A 118 1.78 -4.95 7.34
CA LEU A 118 2.15 -6.28 7.83
C LEU A 118 3.28 -6.25 8.86
N GLY A 119 3.89 -5.11 9.08
CA GLY A 119 4.98 -4.98 10.04
C GLY A 119 6.29 -5.56 9.55
N ARG A 120 6.50 -5.64 8.24
CA ARG A 120 7.71 -6.21 7.68
C ARG A 120 8.83 -5.19 7.59
N ALA A 121 10.06 -5.70 7.63
CA ALA A 121 11.22 -4.85 7.50
C ALA A 121 11.29 -4.22 6.12
N ALA A 122 12.00 -3.09 6.04
CA ALA A 122 12.11 -2.36 4.79
C ALA A 122 12.86 -3.12 3.72
N SER A 123 13.88 -3.84 4.07
CA SER A 123 14.72 -4.47 3.08
C SER A 123 14.29 -5.87 2.80
N GLY A 124 14.14 -6.17 1.61
CA GLY A 124 13.92 -7.53 1.22
C GLY A 124 15.11 -8.40 1.40
N ARG A 125 16.32 -7.86 1.72
CA ARG A 125 17.39 -8.65 1.86
C ARG A 125 17.84 -8.77 3.03
N GLY A 126 17.72 -8.98 3.18
CA GLY A 126 18.08 -9.04 4.10
C GLY A 126 18.04 -9.36 5.10
N GLY A 127 17.67 -9.46 4.89
CA GLY A 127 17.48 -9.65 5.82
C GLY A 127 18.22 -9.72 6.77
N ALA A 128 18.65 -9.74 6.53
CA ALA A 128 19.29 -9.58 7.22
C ALA A 128 19.20 -9.26 8.31
N GLY A 129 19.11 -9.24 8.53
CA GLY A 129 19.16 -8.96 9.34
C GLY A 129 18.86 -8.63 10.19
N SER A 130 18.75 -8.57 10.26
CA SER A 130 18.51 -8.16 11.03
C SER A 130 17.93 -8.36 11.81
N SER A 131 17.85 -8.76 12.12
CA SER A 131 17.34 -8.89 12.73
C SER A 131 17.15 -8.68 13.67
N ARG A 132 17.34 -8.66 13.93
CA ARG A 132 17.28 -8.56 14.75
C ARG A 132 17.06 -8.05 15.22
#